data_f7f6907ea2b5c7167eeb5d948d968d67
#
_entry.id   f7f6907ea2b5c7167eeb5d948d968d67
#
_cell.length_a   1.000
_cell.length_b   1.000
_cell.length_c   1.000
_cell.angle_alpha   90.00
_cell.angle_beta   90.00
_cell.angle_gamma   90.00
#
_symmetry.space_group_name_H-M   'P 1'
#
loop_
_entity.id
_entity.type
_entity.pdbx_description
1 polymer ?
#
loop_
_entity_poly.entity_id
_entity_poly.type
_entity_poly.pdbx_seq_one_letter_code
_entity_poly.pdbx_strand_id
1 'polypeptide(L)'
;MRGAHGLGELEADIMAVLWDNAQLITVRHVLAALQRHAAYTTVMTVMDNLHHKGLLTRERRGRAYHYRPLWSREEYTARLMREVLAAASDHDAVFAHFVSQMTAEEARSLQAVWQRHKTAG
;
A
#
# COMPACT_ATOMS: atom_id res chain seq x y z
N MET A 1 17.28 -4.02 0.77
CA MET A 1 16.25 -4.89 0.17
C MET A 1 14.88 -4.26 0.33
N ARG A 2 14.10 -4.23 -0.72
CA ARG A 2 12.75 -3.68 -0.63
C ARG A 2 11.81 -4.68 0.02
N GLY A 3 10.91 -4.18 0.86
CA GLY A 3 9.84 -4.98 1.42
C GLY A 3 8.75 -5.26 0.39
N ALA A 4 7.66 -5.87 0.82
CA ALA A 4 6.49 -6.14 -0.01
C ALA A 4 5.93 -4.83 -0.58
N HIS A 5 5.29 -4.92 -1.73
CA HIS A 5 4.59 -3.79 -2.38
C HIS A 5 5.53 -2.68 -2.84
N GLY A 6 6.78 -2.99 -3.14
CA GLY A 6 7.73 -2.02 -3.67
C GLY A 6 8.22 -1.00 -2.65
N LEU A 7 7.90 -1.16 -1.38
CA LEU A 7 8.35 -0.28 -0.31
C LEU A 7 9.59 -0.84 0.39
N GLY A 8 10.42 0.05 0.94
CA GLY A 8 11.46 -0.36 1.86
C GLY A 8 10.84 -0.89 3.14
N GLU A 9 11.64 -1.60 3.94
CA GLU A 9 11.12 -2.23 5.17
C GLU A 9 10.49 -1.23 6.13
N LEU A 10 11.15 -0.11 6.38
CA LEU A 10 10.62 0.90 7.29
C LEU A 10 9.38 1.57 6.69
N GLU A 11 9.41 1.87 5.40
CA GLU A 11 8.23 2.42 4.71
C GLU A 11 7.02 1.48 4.84
N ALA A 12 7.24 0.18 4.65
CA ALA A 12 6.18 -0.82 4.75
C ALA A 12 5.61 -0.89 6.17
N ASP A 13 6.49 -0.85 7.18
CA ASP A 13 6.06 -0.88 8.57
C ASP A 13 5.25 0.36 8.95
N ILE A 14 5.68 1.52 8.49
CA ILE A 14 4.97 2.78 8.73
C ILE A 14 3.60 2.76 8.05
N MET A 15 3.55 2.32 6.78
CA MET A 15 2.28 2.24 6.07
C MET A 15 1.33 1.24 6.74
N ALA A 16 1.84 0.14 7.28
CA ALA A 16 1.00 -0.83 7.98
C ALA A 16 0.32 -0.19 9.21
N VAL A 17 1.06 0.61 9.97
CA VAL A 17 0.49 1.34 11.10
C VAL A 17 -0.62 2.29 10.62
N LEU A 18 -0.35 3.03 9.55
CA LEU A 18 -1.31 3.99 9.01
C LEU A 18 -2.56 3.30 8.47
N TRP A 19 -2.40 2.20 7.74
CA TRP A 19 -3.55 1.45 7.23
C TRP A 19 -4.41 0.83 8.32
N ASP A 20 -3.81 0.53 9.49
CA ASP A 20 -4.54 -0.03 10.62
C ASP A 20 -5.30 1.03 11.42
N ASN A 21 -5.15 2.31 11.06
CA ASN A 21 -5.81 3.41 11.76
C ASN A 21 -6.76 4.13 10.82
N ALA A 22 -8.01 4.31 11.26
CA ALA A 22 -9.03 4.98 10.47
C ALA A 22 -8.91 6.51 10.52
N GLN A 23 -8.13 7.04 11.45
CA GLN A 23 -8.03 8.45 11.72
C GLN A 23 -6.68 9.02 11.26
N LEU A 24 -6.63 10.34 11.15
CA LEU A 24 -5.38 11.06 10.96
C LEU A 24 -4.50 10.87 12.19
N ILE A 25 -3.25 10.50 12.00
CA ILE A 25 -2.31 10.27 13.10
C ILE A 25 -1.00 11.01 12.87
N THR A 26 -0.29 11.28 13.97
CA THR A 26 0.96 12.02 13.96
C THR A 26 2.16 11.10 13.78
N VAL A 27 3.32 11.71 13.46
CA VAL A 27 4.60 10.98 13.44
C VAL A 27 4.85 10.32 14.79
N ARG A 28 4.55 11.02 15.88
CA ARG A 28 4.77 10.49 17.22
C ARG A 28 3.91 9.26 17.51
N HIS A 29 2.68 9.27 17.04
CA HIS A 29 1.80 8.10 17.17
C HIS A 29 2.37 6.91 16.38
N VAL A 30 2.81 7.15 15.15
CA VAL A 30 3.41 6.09 14.32
C VAL A 30 4.65 5.52 15.00
N LEU A 31 5.52 6.40 15.48
CA LEU A 31 6.75 5.98 16.17
C LEU A 31 6.43 5.06 17.36
N ALA A 32 5.43 5.43 18.15
CA ALA A 32 5.03 4.64 19.33
C ALA A 32 4.47 3.26 18.94
N ALA A 33 3.83 3.16 17.79
CA ALA A 33 3.19 1.93 17.34
C ALA A 33 4.14 0.99 16.57
N LEU A 34 5.30 1.48 16.14
CA LEU A 34 6.25 0.67 15.40
C LEU A 34 6.84 -0.44 16.27
N GLN A 35 6.97 -1.63 15.68
CA GLN A 35 7.53 -2.79 16.36
C GLN A 35 9.05 -2.85 16.26
N ARG A 36 9.67 -1.77 15.82
CA ARG A 36 11.13 -1.69 15.68
C ARG A 36 11.64 -0.40 16.28
N HIS A 37 12.92 -0.39 16.57
CA HIS A 37 13.59 0.82 17.06
C HIS A 37 13.88 1.75 15.87
N ALA A 38 13.43 2.99 15.99
CA ALA A 38 13.69 4.01 14.98
C ALA A 38 13.70 5.38 15.64
N ALA A 39 14.51 6.29 15.11
CA ALA A 39 14.54 7.66 15.60
C ALA A 39 13.34 8.45 15.08
N TYR A 40 12.86 9.40 15.88
CA TYR A 40 11.76 10.26 15.49
C TYR A 40 12.03 10.96 14.15
N THR A 41 13.22 11.51 13.98
CA THR A 41 13.58 12.24 12.75
C THR A 41 13.58 11.31 11.54
N THR A 42 13.98 10.05 11.71
CA THR A 42 13.95 9.07 10.64
C THR A 42 12.51 8.78 10.20
N VAL A 43 11.63 8.54 11.16
CA VAL A 43 10.21 8.28 10.87
C VAL A 43 9.57 9.50 10.21
N MET A 44 9.87 10.69 10.73
CA MET A 44 9.38 11.95 10.16
C MET A 44 9.78 12.10 8.70
N THR A 45 11.07 11.86 8.39
CA THR A 45 11.58 11.97 7.03
C THR A 45 10.92 10.95 6.10
N VAL A 46 10.76 9.71 6.56
CA VAL A 46 10.12 8.67 5.76
C VAL A 46 8.66 9.03 5.48
N MET A 47 7.94 9.53 6.48
CA MET A 47 6.53 9.92 6.29
C MET A 47 6.40 11.11 5.35
N ASP A 48 7.33 12.07 5.42
CA ASP A 48 7.37 13.19 4.48
C ASP A 48 7.60 12.69 3.06
N ASN A 49 8.52 11.74 2.89
CA ASN A 49 8.78 11.14 1.59
C ASN A 49 7.57 10.36 1.06
N LEU A 50 6.88 9.63 1.92
CA LEU A 50 5.66 8.91 1.53
C LEU A 50 4.57 9.88 1.08
N HIS A 51 4.45 11.01 1.74
CA HIS A 51 3.54 12.08 1.33
C HIS A 51 3.90 12.59 -0.07
N HIS A 52 5.17 12.86 -0.33
CA HIS A 52 5.62 13.37 -1.62
C HIS A 52 5.49 12.32 -2.73
N LYS A 53 5.57 11.04 -2.39
CA LYS A 53 5.33 9.95 -3.34
C LYS A 53 3.85 9.73 -3.65
N GLY A 54 2.96 10.39 -2.93
CA GLY A 54 1.53 10.27 -3.16
C GLY A 54 0.84 9.14 -2.42
N LEU A 55 1.48 8.56 -1.40
CA LEU A 55 0.87 7.50 -0.60
C LEU A 55 0.12 8.02 0.61
N LEU A 56 0.49 9.19 1.09
CA LEU A 56 -0.13 9.80 2.26
C LEU A 56 -0.69 11.17 1.92
N THR A 57 -1.80 11.50 2.56
CA THR A 57 -2.26 12.88 2.65
C THR A 57 -2.03 13.35 4.08
N ARG A 58 -1.94 14.67 4.27
CA ARG A 58 -1.72 15.22 5.60
C ARG A 58 -2.42 16.56 5.74
N GLU A 59 -2.74 16.89 6.99
CA GLU A 59 -3.21 18.23 7.31
C GLU A 59 -2.49 18.72 8.55
N ARG A 60 -2.25 20.02 8.62
CA ARG A 60 -1.59 20.63 9.74
C ARG A 60 -2.63 20.97 10.81
N ARG A 61 -2.37 20.52 12.03
CA ARG A 61 -3.16 20.85 13.20
C ARG A 61 -2.22 21.36 14.28
N GLY A 62 -2.27 22.66 14.54
CA GLY A 62 -1.29 23.26 15.43
C GLY A 62 0.10 23.19 14.83
N ARG A 63 1.04 22.57 15.54
CA ARG A 63 2.44 22.47 15.12
C ARG A 63 2.79 21.13 14.48
N ALA A 64 1.83 20.24 14.40
CA ALA A 64 2.08 18.90 13.89
C ALA A 64 1.26 18.61 12.66
N TYR A 65 1.85 17.85 11.75
CA TYR A 65 1.11 17.24 10.65
C TYR A 65 0.45 15.97 11.14
N HIS A 66 -0.78 15.77 10.68
CA HIS A 66 -1.53 14.55 10.89
C HIS A 66 -1.70 13.87 9.54
N TYR A 67 -1.39 12.60 9.46
CA TYR A 67 -1.31 11.85 8.22
C TYR A 67 -2.37 10.76 8.15
N ARG A 68 -2.81 10.47 6.94
CA ARG A 68 -3.58 9.25 6.66
C ARG A 68 -3.22 8.74 5.27
N PRO A 69 -3.45 7.45 5.00
CA PRO A 69 -3.20 6.93 3.66
C PRO A 69 -4.13 7.58 2.62
N LEU A 70 -3.57 7.91 1.47
CA LEU A 70 -4.36 8.38 0.33
C LEU A 70 -5.15 7.23 -0.29
N TRP A 71 -4.58 6.02 -0.26
CA TRP A 71 -5.17 4.81 -0.82
C TRP A 71 -5.32 3.76 0.28
N SER A 72 -6.37 2.93 0.23
CA SER A 72 -6.44 1.77 1.11
C SER A 72 -5.30 0.80 0.75
N ARG A 73 -5.04 -0.16 1.64
CA ARG A 73 -4.05 -1.21 1.38
C ARG A 73 -4.37 -1.93 0.07
N GLU A 74 -5.63 -2.27 -0.15
CA GLU A 74 -6.08 -2.98 -1.33
C GLU A 74 -5.98 -2.12 -2.59
N GLU A 75 -6.34 -0.86 -2.51
CA GLU A 75 -6.20 0.07 -3.63
C GLU A 75 -4.73 0.25 -4.02
N TYR A 76 -3.85 0.38 -3.03
CA TYR A 76 -2.43 0.51 -3.29
C TYR A 76 -1.86 -0.73 -3.96
N THR A 77 -2.22 -1.92 -3.46
CA THR A 77 -1.78 -3.18 -4.04
C THR A 77 -2.24 -3.29 -5.50
N ALA A 78 -3.50 -2.95 -5.76
CA ALA A 78 -4.04 -3.01 -7.13
C ALA A 78 -3.32 -2.05 -8.07
N ARG A 79 -2.96 -0.86 -7.58
CA ARG A 79 -2.19 0.11 -8.38
C ARG A 79 -0.82 -0.43 -8.76
N LEU A 80 -0.14 -1.10 -7.82
CA LEU A 80 1.15 -1.73 -8.12
C LEU A 80 1.01 -2.84 -9.16
N MET A 81 -0.03 -3.66 -9.03
CA MET A 81 -0.30 -4.70 -10.02
C MET A 81 -0.49 -4.08 -11.40
N ARG A 82 -1.22 -2.98 -11.46
CA ARG A 82 -1.46 -2.26 -12.72
C ARG A 82 -0.16 -1.74 -13.34
N GLU A 83 0.70 -1.15 -12.52
CA GLU A 83 1.98 -0.61 -12.98
C GLU A 83 2.89 -1.70 -13.53
N VAL A 84 3.00 -2.82 -12.79
CA VAL A 84 3.84 -3.95 -13.22
C VAL A 84 3.32 -4.55 -14.50
N LEU A 85 2.01 -4.74 -14.61
CA LEU A 85 1.40 -5.29 -15.82
C LEU A 85 1.60 -4.36 -17.02
N ALA A 86 1.46 -3.06 -16.82
CA ALA A 86 1.60 -2.09 -17.91
C ALA A 86 3.02 -2.11 -18.52
N ALA A 87 4.03 -2.47 -17.73
CA ALA A 87 5.41 -2.55 -18.20
C ALA A 87 5.73 -3.84 -18.96
N ALA A 88 4.84 -4.84 -18.88
CA ALA A 88 5.05 -6.12 -19.55
C ALA A 88 4.72 -6.03 -21.03
N SER A 89 5.47 -6.75 -21.86
CA SER A 89 5.27 -6.73 -23.32
C SER A 89 4.22 -7.74 -23.79
N ASP A 90 4.05 -8.84 -23.07
CA ASP A 90 3.08 -9.89 -23.45
C ASP A 90 2.15 -10.17 -22.27
N HIS A 91 1.01 -9.51 -22.27
CA HIS A 91 0.05 -9.61 -21.18
C HIS A 91 -0.55 -11.01 -21.06
N ASP A 92 -0.82 -11.68 -22.18
CA ASP A 92 -1.39 -13.02 -22.16
C ASP A 92 -0.44 -14.00 -21.47
N ALA A 93 0.85 -13.92 -21.76
CA ALA A 93 1.84 -14.77 -21.13
C ALA A 93 1.95 -14.50 -19.64
N VAL A 94 1.92 -13.23 -19.25
CA VAL A 94 1.95 -12.85 -17.83
C VAL A 94 0.73 -13.42 -17.11
N PHE A 95 -0.45 -13.27 -17.67
CA PHE A 95 -1.67 -13.81 -17.08
C PHE A 95 -1.63 -15.33 -16.94
N ALA A 96 -1.12 -16.02 -17.96
CA ALA A 96 -1.01 -17.48 -17.93
C ALA A 96 -0.12 -17.93 -16.77
N HIS A 97 1.03 -17.30 -16.62
CA HIS A 97 1.95 -17.62 -15.50
C HIS A 97 1.34 -17.27 -14.14
N PHE A 98 0.66 -16.15 -14.05
CA PHE A 98 0.04 -15.72 -12.82
C PHE A 98 -1.06 -16.68 -12.37
N VAL A 99 -1.93 -17.05 -13.29
CA VAL A 99 -3.03 -17.98 -13.00
C VAL A 99 -2.49 -19.35 -12.57
N SER A 100 -1.39 -19.82 -13.19
CA SER A 100 -0.80 -21.10 -12.82
C SER A 100 -0.25 -21.13 -11.40
N GLN A 101 0.03 -19.98 -10.81
CA GLN A 101 0.54 -19.87 -9.44
C GLN A 101 -0.56 -19.62 -8.41
N MET A 102 -1.78 -19.42 -8.87
CA MET A 102 -2.90 -19.13 -7.95
C MET A 102 -3.34 -20.37 -7.21
N THR A 103 -3.73 -20.19 -5.96
CA THR A 103 -4.42 -21.22 -5.21
C THR A 103 -5.85 -21.36 -5.72
N ALA A 104 -6.49 -22.49 -5.43
CA ALA A 104 -7.89 -22.67 -5.80
C ALA A 104 -8.80 -21.61 -5.17
N GLU A 105 -8.49 -21.21 -3.95
CA GLU A 105 -9.25 -20.16 -3.26
C GLU A 105 -9.10 -18.81 -3.97
N GLU A 106 -7.87 -18.46 -4.34
CA GLU A 106 -7.62 -17.22 -5.08
C GLU A 106 -8.33 -17.21 -6.41
N ALA A 107 -8.29 -18.33 -7.14
CA ALA A 107 -8.95 -18.45 -8.43
C ALA A 107 -10.47 -18.26 -8.29
N ARG A 108 -11.07 -18.86 -7.27
CA ARG A 108 -12.51 -18.69 -7.01
C ARG A 108 -12.86 -17.25 -6.69
N SER A 109 -12.04 -16.60 -5.87
CA SER A 109 -12.22 -15.20 -5.52
C SER A 109 -12.14 -14.30 -6.74
N LEU A 110 -11.13 -14.52 -7.58
CA LEU A 110 -10.96 -13.75 -8.82
C LEU A 110 -12.16 -13.93 -9.75
N GLN A 111 -12.62 -15.15 -9.94
CA GLN A 111 -13.79 -15.43 -10.78
C GLN A 111 -15.04 -14.72 -10.25
N ALA A 112 -15.27 -14.74 -8.94
CA ALA A 112 -16.42 -14.09 -8.34
C ALA A 112 -16.37 -12.58 -8.56
N VAL A 113 -15.20 -11.96 -8.36
CA VAL A 113 -15.01 -10.50 -8.57
C VAL A 113 -15.22 -10.17 -10.05
N TRP A 114 -14.65 -10.98 -10.94
CA TRP A 114 -14.80 -10.79 -12.39
C TRP A 114 -16.25 -10.79 -12.80
N GLN A 115 -17.02 -11.78 -12.34
CA GLN A 115 -18.44 -11.90 -12.70
C GLN A 115 -19.26 -10.72 -12.19
N ARG A 116 -19.01 -10.27 -10.95
CA ARG A 116 -19.72 -9.12 -10.39
C ARG A 116 -19.41 -7.86 -11.19
N HIS A 117 -18.18 -7.65 -11.56
CA HIS A 117 -17.76 -6.46 -12.30
C HIS A 117 -18.32 -6.48 -13.72
N LYS A 118 -18.28 -7.65 -14.38
CA LYS A 118 -18.81 -7.83 -15.72
C LYS A 118 -20.31 -7.54 -15.76
N THR A 119 -21.05 -8.02 -14.73
CA THR A 119 -22.51 -7.84 -14.65
C THR A 119 -22.87 -6.38 -14.35
N ALA A 120 -22.08 -5.70 -13.53
CA ALA A 120 -22.33 -4.32 -13.14
C ALA A 120 -21.96 -3.34 -14.25
N GLY A 121 -21.02 -3.71 -15.09
CA GLY A 121 -20.55 -2.88 -16.18
C GLY A 121 -21.29 -3.07 -17.47
#